data_a7ad692e3104e81a6f534076a4ab943c
#
_entry.id   a7ad692e3104e81a6f534076a4ab943c
#
_cell.length_a   1.000
_cell.length_b   1.000
_cell.length_c   1.000
_cell.angle_alpha   90.00
_cell.angle_beta   90.00
_cell.angle_gamma   90.00
#
_symmetry.space_group_name_H-M   'P 1'
#
loop_
_entity.id
_entity.type
_entity.pdbx_description
1 polymer ?
#
loop_
_entity_poly.entity_id
_entity_poly.type
_entity_poly.pdbx_seq_one_letter_code
_entity_poly.pdbx_strand_id
1 'polypeptide(L)'
;MAWIPLIPGAAAGLWKGYEEIVARPQRRAREAQQKLRESQEKERESEQRRLALLKELGYDTDQPTITEDLILSAQETLGYGKGKQNIVFAGNVNVGKSSLINALCNKGGNDNGAARVGSNQVTMGITRHEIPNHPEMLLYDIPGAGTQDVPAFQYYHDQMLYAFDTVVLVHDTTLTQADIRLLKMCILSSQKCLAVRTKSDGHIRNYEYDKECNNLEEARQIFLSEVREDIERCQERIAASWPEREVQVRDYVVSSRSMRSFMRQNASPKDPATAYIDELDFAFALSPTLVVNVDN
;
A
#
# COMPACT_ATOMS: atom_id res chain seq x y z
N MET A 1 -14.22 -26.03 -83.48
CA MET A 1 -13.79 -25.52 -82.17
C MET A 1 -14.92 -24.64 -81.62
N ALA A 2 -15.71 -25.16 -80.69
CA ALA A 2 -16.82 -24.42 -80.09
C ALA A 2 -16.30 -23.55 -78.92
N TRP A 3 -16.47 -22.27 -79.06
CA TRP A 3 -16.25 -21.28 -77.97
C TRP A 3 -17.37 -21.44 -76.96
N ILE A 4 -17.05 -21.84 -75.75
CA ILE A 4 -17.95 -21.80 -74.57
C ILE A 4 -17.79 -20.40 -73.96
N PRO A 5 -18.86 -19.54 -73.92
CA PRO A 5 -18.74 -18.26 -73.28
C PRO A 5 -18.66 -18.46 -71.78
N LEU A 6 -17.63 -17.95 -71.17
CA LEU A 6 -17.53 -17.82 -69.69
C LEU A 6 -18.68 -16.95 -69.21
N ILE A 7 -19.63 -17.54 -68.49
CA ILE A 7 -20.74 -16.83 -67.85
C ILE A 7 -20.14 -15.97 -66.72
N PRO A 8 -20.23 -14.63 -66.79
CA PRO A 8 -19.61 -13.73 -65.79
C PRO A 8 -20.09 -13.99 -64.36
N GLY A 9 -21.25 -14.55 -64.14
CA GLY A 9 -21.82 -14.86 -62.83
C GLY A 9 -21.20 -16.11 -62.17
N ALA A 10 -20.71 -17.08 -62.96
CA ALA A 10 -20.13 -18.31 -62.44
C ALA A 10 -18.75 -18.08 -61.74
N ALA A 11 -17.93 -17.18 -62.28
CA ALA A 11 -16.65 -16.79 -61.68
C ALA A 11 -16.85 -16.03 -60.35
N ALA A 12 -17.85 -15.15 -60.28
CA ALA A 12 -18.18 -14.41 -59.04
C ALA A 12 -18.73 -15.32 -57.92
N GLY A 13 -19.52 -16.34 -58.28
CA GLY A 13 -20.02 -17.35 -57.31
C GLY A 13 -18.92 -18.24 -56.76
N LEU A 14 -18.00 -18.71 -57.64
CA LEU A 14 -16.85 -19.50 -57.22
C LEU A 14 -15.88 -18.72 -56.37
N TRP A 15 -15.64 -17.44 -56.65
CA TRP A 15 -14.82 -16.55 -55.87
C TRP A 15 -15.45 -16.29 -54.46
N LYS A 16 -16.73 -16.03 -54.39
CA LYS A 16 -17.48 -15.83 -53.14
C LYS A 16 -17.48 -17.09 -52.27
N GLY A 17 -17.64 -18.27 -52.89
CA GLY A 17 -17.55 -19.55 -52.20
C GLY A 17 -16.16 -19.84 -51.68
N TYR A 18 -15.12 -19.53 -52.44
CA TYR A 18 -13.71 -19.67 -51.99
C TYR A 18 -13.42 -18.74 -50.81
N GLU A 19 -13.88 -17.50 -50.86
CA GLU A 19 -13.68 -16.53 -49.78
C GLU A 19 -14.41 -16.95 -48.50
N GLU A 20 -15.61 -17.43 -48.54
CA GLU A 20 -16.39 -17.87 -47.38
C GLU A 20 -15.91 -19.18 -46.77
N ILE A 21 -15.54 -20.15 -47.62
CA ILE A 21 -15.20 -21.52 -47.17
C ILE A 21 -13.72 -21.65 -46.81
N VAL A 22 -12.83 -20.97 -47.51
CA VAL A 22 -11.39 -21.15 -47.38
C VAL A 22 -10.65 -19.92 -46.87
N ALA A 23 -10.85 -18.77 -47.49
CA ALA A 23 -10.07 -17.57 -47.17
C ALA A 23 -10.44 -16.94 -45.82
N ARG A 24 -11.73 -16.82 -45.47
CA ARG A 24 -12.17 -16.29 -44.19
C ARG A 24 -11.77 -17.16 -43.02
N PRO A 25 -11.91 -18.50 -43.02
CA PRO A 25 -11.45 -19.32 -41.92
C PRO A 25 -9.93 -19.27 -41.76
N GLN A 26 -9.14 -19.27 -42.83
CA GLN A 26 -7.70 -19.14 -42.77
C GLN A 26 -7.24 -17.80 -42.20
N ARG A 27 -7.91 -16.71 -42.57
CA ARG A 27 -7.64 -15.37 -42.05
C ARG A 27 -7.97 -15.29 -40.56
N ARG A 28 -9.13 -15.80 -40.15
CA ARG A 28 -9.49 -15.88 -38.71
C ARG A 28 -8.52 -16.72 -37.91
N ALA A 29 -8.05 -17.84 -38.45
CA ALA A 29 -7.05 -18.68 -37.80
C ALA A 29 -5.70 -17.95 -37.62
N ARG A 30 -5.25 -17.21 -38.65
CA ARG A 30 -4.03 -16.39 -38.56
C ARG A 30 -4.19 -15.26 -37.55
N GLU A 31 -5.32 -14.55 -37.55
CA GLU A 31 -5.63 -13.49 -36.59
C GLU A 31 -5.67 -14.05 -35.14
N ALA A 32 -6.25 -15.23 -34.95
CA ALA A 32 -6.29 -15.91 -33.66
C ALA A 32 -4.88 -16.34 -33.20
N GLN A 33 -4.06 -16.90 -34.11
CA GLN A 33 -2.67 -17.24 -33.81
C GLN A 33 -1.82 -16.01 -33.47
N GLN A 34 -2.04 -14.91 -34.19
CA GLN A 34 -1.32 -13.66 -33.89
C GLN A 34 -1.70 -13.12 -32.52
N LYS A 35 -3.00 -13.05 -32.19
CA LYS A 35 -3.47 -12.64 -30.86
C LYS A 35 -2.92 -13.54 -29.76
N LEU A 36 -2.85 -14.85 -29.99
CA LEU A 36 -2.28 -15.79 -29.02
C LEU A 36 -0.80 -15.51 -28.79
N ARG A 37 -0.02 -15.29 -29.86
CA ARG A 37 1.41 -14.93 -29.75
C ARG A 37 1.61 -13.61 -29.00
N GLU A 38 0.84 -12.58 -29.33
CA GLU A 38 0.89 -11.29 -28.64
C GLU A 38 0.53 -11.42 -27.16
N SER A 39 -0.44 -12.27 -26.83
CA SER A 39 -0.80 -12.56 -25.43
C SER A 39 0.33 -13.27 -24.68
N GLN A 40 0.93 -14.30 -25.30
CA GLN A 40 2.06 -15.03 -24.72
C GLN A 40 3.31 -14.14 -24.54
N GLU A 41 3.56 -13.23 -25.47
CA GLU A 41 4.67 -12.29 -25.37
C GLU A 41 4.45 -11.29 -24.22
N LYS A 42 3.25 -10.74 -24.09
CA LYS A 42 2.88 -9.88 -22.96
C LYS A 42 3.01 -10.61 -21.61
N GLU A 43 2.56 -11.85 -21.52
CA GLU A 43 2.67 -12.67 -20.32
C GLU A 43 4.14 -12.91 -19.95
N ARG A 44 4.99 -13.23 -20.95
CA ARG A 44 6.42 -13.41 -20.76
C ARG A 44 7.12 -12.13 -20.29
N GLU A 45 6.79 -10.99 -20.89
CA GLU A 45 7.33 -9.69 -20.47
C GLU A 45 6.88 -9.32 -19.04
N SER A 46 5.62 -9.59 -18.70
CA SER A 46 5.10 -9.37 -17.34
C SER A 46 5.84 -10.22 -16.32
N GLU A 47 6.08 -11.50 -16.61
CA GLU A 47 6.82 -12.39 -15.71
C GLU A 47 8.29 -11.96 -15.58
N GLN A 48 8.94 -11.54 -16.66
CA GLN A 48 10.30 -11.00 -16.59
C GLN A 48 10.38 -9.75 -15.71
N ARG A 49 9.42 -8.83 -15.84
CA ARG A 49 9.33 -7.64 -14.97
C ARG A 49 9.10 -8.02 -13.51
N ARG A 50 8.23 -9.00 -13.26
CA ARG A 50 7.99 -9.51 -11.91
C ARG A 50 9.25 -10.08 -11.28
N LEU A 51 10.02 -10.89 -12.02
CA LEU A 51 11.28 -11.45 -11.53
C LEU A 51 12.34 -10.37 -11.29
N ALA A 52 12.44 -9.37 -12.17
CA ALA A 52 13.34 -8.23 -11.98
C ALA A 52 12.97 -7.43 -10.71
N LEU A 53 11.69 -7.20 -10.48
CA LEU A 53 11.20 -6.52 -9.28
C LEU A 53 11.49 -7.33 -8.01
N LEU A 54 11.23 -8.64 -8.02
CA LEU A 54 11.58 -9.52 -6.90
C LEU A 54 13.07 -9.42 -6.55
N LYS A 55 13.94 -9.43 -7.56
CA LYS A 55 15.38 -9.25 -7.35
C LYS A 55 15.73 -7.87 -6.78
N GLU A 56 15.08 -6.80 -7.26
CA GLU A 56 15.23 -5.44 -6.68
C GLU A 56 14.84 -5.41 -5.20
N LEU A 57 13.81 -6.17 -4.82
CA LEU A 57 13.30 -6.28 -3.44
C LEU A 57 14.15 -7.21 -2.56
N GLY A 58 15.18 -7.84 -3.11
CA GLY A 58 16.09 -8.72 -2.37
C GLY A 58 15.57 -10.16 -2.22
N TYR A 59 14.63 -10.57 -3.08
CA TYR A 59 14.23 -11.98 -3.14
C TYR A 59 15.32 -12.80 -3.82
N ASP A 60 15.77 -13.86 -3.15
CA ASP A 60 16.63 -14.90 -3.70
C ASP A 60 15.83 -16.18 -3.90
N THR A 61 16.17 -16.95 -4.95
CA THR A 61 15.52 -18.23 -5.27
C THR A 61 15.62 -19.27 -4.16
N ASP A 62 16.59 -19.11 -3.27
CA ASP A 62 16.79 -20.00 -2.11
C ASP A 62 15.91 -19.64 -0.90
N GLN A 63 15.16 -18.53 -0.97
CA GLN A 63 14.27 -18.12 0.11
C GLN A 63 12.92 -18.86 0.00
N PRO A 64 12.30 -19.17 1.18
CA PRO A 64 11.04 -19.90 1.18
C PRO A 64 9.93 -19.10 0.53
N THR A 65 9.20 -19.73 -0.39
CA THR A 65 7.97 -19.17 -0.96
C THR A 65 6.92 -19.04 0.15
N ILE A 66 6.22 -17.91 0.18
CA ILE A 66 5.10 -17.71 1.11
C ILE A 66 3.93 -18.58 0.65
N THR A 67 3.71 -19.68 1.38
CA THR A 67 2.62 -20.65 1.16
C THR A 67 1.48 -20.40 2.12
N GLU A 68 0.29 -20.98 1.84
CA GLU A 68 -0.84 -20.92 2.77
C GLU A 68 -0.50 -21.53 4.14
N ASP A 69 0.24 -22.64 4.16
CA ASP A 69 0.67 -23.28 5.42
C ASP A 69 1.59 -22.36 6.22
N LEU A 70 2.49 -21.63 5.54
CA LEU A 70 3.37 -20.65 6.18
C LEU A 70 2.56 -19.48 6.76
N ILE A 71 1.55 -19.00 6.03
CA ILE A 71 0.64 -17.94 6.50
C ILE A 71 -0.10 -18.40 7.74
N LEU A 72 -0.71 -19.59 7.72
CA LEU A 72 -1.44 -20.14 8.86
C LEU A 72 -0.54 -20.33 10.08
N SER A 73 0.66 -20.86 9.91
CA SER A 73 1.66 -21.03 10.99
C SER A 73 2.08 -19.68 11.58
N ALA A 74 2.31 -18.66 10.74
CA ALA A 74 2.62 -17.31 11.18
C ALA A 74 1.44 -16.70 11.96
N GLN A 75 0.21 -16.86 11.47
CA GLN A 75 -1.00 -16.39 12.14
C GLN A 75 -1.16 -17.01 13.53
N GLU A 76 -0.88 -18.29 13.66
CA GLU A 76 -0.92 -18.98 14.95
C GLU A 76 0.14 -18.43 15.91
N THR A 77 1.38 -18.25 15.42
CA THR A 77 2.49 -17.68 16.19
C THR A 77 2.20 -16.25 16.67
N LEU A 78 1.55 -15.46 15.84
CA LEU A 78 1.21 -14.05 16.13
C LEU A 78 -0.02 -13.89 17.02
N GLY A 79 -0.78 -14.96 17.28
CA GLY A 79 -2.06 -14.88 17.95
C GLY A 79 -3.09 -14.11 17.12
N TYR A 80 -3.11 -14.37 15.81
CA TYR A 80 -4.02 -13.75 14.85
C TYR A 80 -5.48 -13.92 15.27
N GLY A 81 -6.23 -12.84 15.30
CA GLY A 81 -7.64 -12.84 15.69
C GLY A 81 -8.53 -13.32 14.54
N LYS A 82 -8.92 -14.59 14.55
CA LYS A 82 -9.84 -15.14 13.55
C LYS A 82 -11.17 -14.39 13.55
N GLY A 83 -11.64 -13.97 12.38
CA GLY A 83 -12.86 -13.17 12.22
C GLY A 83 -12.72 -11.70 12.63
N LYS A 84 -11.51 -11.25 12.91
CA LYS A 84 -11.19 -9.84 13.16
C LYS A 84 -10.30 -9.30 12.06
N GLN A 85 -10.25 -7.98 11.93
CA GLN A 85 -9.30 -7.29 11.06
C GLN A 85 -7.98 -7.11 11.82
N ASN A 86 -6.91 -7.73 11.33
CA ASN A 86 -5.59 -7.72 11.94
C ASN A 86 -4.68 -6.75 11.18
N ILE A 87 -4.28 -5.67 11.84
CA ILE A 87 -3.57 -4.55 11.24
C ILE A 87 -2.20 -4.42 11.89
N VAL A 88 -1.13 -4.53 11.10
CA VAL A 88 0.25 -4.39 11.58
C VAL A 88 0.81 -3.01 11.22
N PHE A 89 1.54 -2.41 12.18
CA PHE A 89 2.23 -1.13 11.99
C PHE A 89 3.73 -1.40 11.79
N ALA A 90 4.18 -1.19 10.56
CA ALA A 90 5.56 -1.37 10.10
C ALA A 90 6.24 -0.02 9.86
N GLY A 91 7.56 0.01 9.75
CA GLY A 91 8.36 1.21 9.49
C GLY A 91 9.57 1.32 10.41
N ASN A 92 10.39 2.35 10.20
CA ASN A 92 11.64 2.53 10.92
C ASN A 92 11.45 2.77 12.43
N VAL A 93 12.58 2.72 13.17
CA VAL A 93 12.59 3.09 14.60
C VAL A 93 12.26 4.58 14.73
N ASN A 94 11.54 4.94 15.80
CA ASN A 94 11.17 6.32 16.15
C ASN A 94 10.24 7.08 15.19
N VAL A 95 9.74 6.46 14.15
CA VAL A 95 8.74 7.11 13.23
C VAL A 95 7.35 7.30 13.83
N GLY A 96 7.09 6.85 15.05
CA GLY A 96 5.83 7.11 15.76
C GLY A 96 4.81 5.96 15.73
N LYS A 97 5.17 4.72 15.34
CA LYS A 97 4.27 3.54 15.33
C LYS A 97 3.50 3.37 16.64
N SER A 98 4.24 3.14 17.74
CA SER A 98 3.65 2.95 19.07
C SER A 98 2.82 4.16 19.53
N SER A 99 3.23 5.38 19.17
CA SER A 99 2.47 6.60 19.49
C SER A 99 1.16 6.67 18.72
N LEU A 100 1.14 6.27 17.47
CA LEU A 100 -0.05 6.23 16.63
C LEU A 100 -1.02 5.12 17.11
N ILE A 101 -0.50 3.93 17.43
CA ILE A 101 -1.29 2.84 18.04
C ILE A 101 -1.93 3.31 19.36
N ASN A 102 -1.15 3.95 20.23
CA ASN A 102 -1.68 4.50 21.48
C ASN A 102 -2.76 5.55 21.24
N ALA A 103 -2.62 6.38 20.21
CA ALA A 103 -3.63 7.36 19.84
C ALA A 103 -4.92 6.69 19.37
N LEU A 104 -4.85 5.69 18.51
CA LEU A 104 -5.99 4.89 18.04
C LEU A 104 -6.68 4.14 19.20
N CYS A 105 -5.90 3.62 20.15
CA CYS A 105 -6.42 2.99 21.36
C CYS A 105 -6.87 3.97 22.44
N ASN A 106 -6.82 5.27 22.17
CA ASN A 106 -7.11 6.34 23.15
C ASN A 106 -6.30 6.24 24.47
N LYS A 107 -5.06 5.75 24.41
CA LYS A 107 -4.15 5.56 25.54
C LYS A 107 -3.08 6.64 25.58
N GLY A 108 -2.70 7.10 26.78
CA GLY A 108 -1.45 7.84 27.02
C GLY A 108 -0.25 6.90 27.03
N GLY A 109 0.96 7.42 26.80
CA GLY A 109 2.18 6.59 26.79
C GLY A 109 2.49 5.86 28.12
N ASN A 110 1.93 6.34 29.23
CA ASN A 110 2.09 5.78 30.59
C ASN A 110 0.88 4.94 31.03
N ASP A 111 -0.16 4.81 30.22
CA ASP A 111 -1.34 4.05 30.58
C ASP A 111 -1.06 2.54 30.56
N ASN A 112 -1.79 1.80 31.39
CA ASN A 112 -1.65 0.34 31.44
C ASN A 112 -2.03 -0.28 30.09
N GLY A 113 -1.15 -1.14 29.56
CA GLY A 113 -1.32 -1.76 28.24
C GLY A 113 -1.12 -0.80 27.04
N ALA A 114 -0.51 0.37 27.26
CA ALA A 114 -0.04 1.22 26.17
C ALA A 114 1.15 0.58 25.44
N ALA A 115 1.26 0.82 24.15
CA ALA A 115 2.46 0.50 23.38
C ALA A 115 3.64 1.35 23.90
N ARG A 116 4.82 0.76 24.01
CA ARG A 116 5.99 1.43 24.57
C ARG A 116 6.47 2.55 23.64
N VAL A 117 6.60 3.74 24.19
CA VAL A 117 7.03 4.95 23.49
C VAL A 117 8.30 5.50 24.12
N GLY A 118 9.29 5.84 23.29
CA GLY A 118 10.51 6.52 23.76
C GLY A 118 11.71 6.28 22.85
N SER A 119 12.62 7.24 22.81
CA SER A 119 13.84 7.17 21.97
C SER A 119 14.79 6.03 22.35
N ASN A 120 14.73 5.56 23.60
CA ASN A 120 15.56 4.50 24.15
C ASN A 120 14.80 3.17 24.31
N GLN A 121 13.52 3.09 23.95
CA GLN A 121 12.71 1.88 24.05
C GLN A 121 12.37 1.37 22.66
N VAL A 122 13.15 0.39 22.21
CA VAL A 122 12.88 -0.36 20.99
C VAL A 122 11.84 -1.43 21.33
N THR A 123 10.80 -1.57 20.52
CA THR A 123 9.88 -2.70 20.62
C THR A 123 10.67 -3.99 20.39
N MET A 124 10.80 -4.81 21.45
CA MET A 124 11.64 -6.03 21.44
C MET A 124 10.90 -7.25 20.89
N GLY A 125 9.60 -7.12 20.65
CA GLY A 125 8.75 -8.20 20.14
C GLY A 125 7.42 -7.65 19.66
N ILE A 126 6.64 -8.48 19.00
CA ILE A 126 5.32 -8.12 18.49
C ILE A 126 4.35 -7.99 19.66
N THR A 127 3.66 -6.86 19.76
CA THR A 127 2.63 -6.64 20.79
C THR A 127 1.27 -6.34 20.16
N ARG A 128 0.21 -6.92 20.75
CA ARG A 128 -1.15 -6.79 20.27
C ARG A 128 -1.94 -5.79 21.11
N HIS A 129 -2.72 -4.93 20.46
CA HIS A 129 -3.55 -3.91 21.08
C HIS A 129 -4.96 -3.95 20.52
N GLU A 130 -5.96 -3.64 21.38
CA GLU A 130 -7.37 -3.56 21.02
C GLU A 130 -7.82 -2.10 21.05
N ILE A 131 -8.61 -1.70 20.05
CA ILE A 131 -9.24 -0.38 20.01
C ILE A 131 -10.50 -0.42 20.88
N PRO A 132 -10.68 0.48 21.86
CA PRO A 132 -11.89 0.55 22.66
C PRO A 132 -13.15 0.66 21.78
N ASN A 133 -14.18 -0.09 22.10
CA ASN A 133 -15.45 -0.18 21.35
C ASN A 133 -15.37 -0.74 19.92
N HIS A 134 -14.20 -1.23 19.48
CA HIS A 134 -13.98 -1.85 18.17
C HIS A 134 -13.36 -3.23 18.32
N PRO A 135 -14.08 -4.21 18.92
CA PRO A 135 -13.55 -5.56 19.18
C PRO A 135 -13.24 -6.36 17.90
N GLU A 136 -13.75 -5.90 16.75
CA GLU A 136 -13.51 -6.46 15.43
C GLU A 136 -12.11 -6.12 14.87
N MET A 137 -11.35 -5.25 15.54
CA MET A 137 -10.02 -4.80 15.09
C MET A 137 -8.94 -5.13 16.09
N LEU A 138 -7.80 -5.60 15.59
CA LEU A 138 -6.59 -5.84 16.36
C LEU A 138 -5.41 -5.10 15.71
N LEU A 139 -4.69 -4.33 16.49
CA LEU A 139 -3.50 -3.61 16.06
C LEU A 139 -2.26 -4.33 16.59
N TYR A 140 -1.24 -4.44 15.76
CA TYR A 140 0.04 -5.08 16.10
C TYR A 140 1.19 -4.09 15.95
N ASP A 141 1.91 -3.86 17.05
CA ASP A 141 3.15 -3.10 17.05
C ASP A 141 4.32 -4.06 16.88
N ILE A 142 5.14 -3.83 15.87
CA ILE A 142 6.30 -4.68 15.56
C ILE A 142 7.60 -3.89 15.71
N PRO A 143 8.75 -4.58 15.93
CA PRO A 143 10.04 -3.94 15.91
C PRO A 143 10.27 -3.15 14.62
N GLY A 144 10.84 -1.97 14.74
CA GLY A 144 11.22 -1.17 13.57
C GLY A 144 12.26 -1.88 12.72
N ALA A 145 12.35 -1.55 11.44
CA ALA A 145 13.28 -2.14 10.47
C ALA A 145 14.78 -1.98 10.83
N GLY A 146 15.09 -1.23 11.86
CA GLY A 146 16.40 -1.12 12.54
C GLY A 146 17.54 -0.55 11.70
N THR A 147 17.71 -0.96 10.45
CA THR A 147 18.73 -0.45 9.52
C THR A 147 18.19 -0.42 8.10
N GLN A 148 18.65 0.55 7.30
CA GLN A 148 18.29 0.67 5.87
C GLN A 148 18.83 -0.48 5.01
N ASP A 149 19.67 -1.35 5.57
CA ASP A 149 20.38 -2.40 4.84
C ASP A 149 19.63 -3.74 4.76
N VAL A 150 18.51 -3.88 5.49
CA VAL A 150 17.71 -5.11 5.42
C VAL A 150 16.88 -5.09 4.14
N PRO A 151 17.01 -6.09 3.24
CA PRO A 151 16.17 -6.20 2.05
C PRO A 151 14.68 -6.20 2.41
N ALA A 152 13.87 -5.56 1.59
CA ALA A 152 12.42 -5.44 1.86
C ALA A 152 11.73 -6.80 1.97
N PHE A 153 12.13 -7.77 1.13
CA PHE A 153 11.62 -9.13 1.22
C PHE A 153 11.96 -9.78 2.56
N GLN A 154 13.22 -9.66 3.00
CA GLN A 154 13.65 -10.22 4.29
C GLN A 154 12.86 -9.61 5.45
N TYR A 155 12.73 -8.28 5.50
CA TYR A 155 11.93 -7.61 6.53
C TYR A 155 10.47 -8.06 6.50
N TYR A 156 9.87 -8.13 5.31
CA TYR A 156 8.50 -8.59 5.10
C TYR A 156 8.29 -10.02 5.59
N HIS A 157 9.27 -10.89 5.34
CA HIS A 157 9.24 -12.29 5.77
C HIS A 157 9.50 -12.45 7.27
N ASP A 158 10.58 -11.83 7.79
CA ASP A 158 11.01 -11.99 9.18
C ASP A 158 9.99 -11.40 10.18
N GLN A 159 9.29 -10.33 9.78
CA GLN A 159 8.21 -9.75 10.58
C GLN A 159 6.85 -10.38 10.29
N MET A 160 6.79 -11.43 9.47
CA MET A 160 5.57 -12.16 9.11
C MET A 160 4.46 -11.22 8.58
N LEU A 161 4.83 -10.15 7.85
CA LEU A 161 3.87 -9.14 7.40
C LEU A 161 2.79 -9.74 6.50
N TYR A 162 3.10 -10.81 5.78
CA TYR A 162 2.19 -11.58 4.93
C TYR A 162 1.02 -12.23 5.68
N ALA A 163 1.11 -12.33 7.00
CA ALA A 163 0.06 -12.95 7.83
C ALA A 163 -1.08 -11.98 8.20
N PHE A 164 -0.91 -10.67 7.97
CA PHE A 164 -1.87 -9.65 8.38
C PHE A 164 -2.80 -9.22 7.24
N ASP A 165 -4.00 -8.74 7.57
CA ASP A 165 -4.98 -8.24 6.61
C ASP A 165 -4.56 -6.89 6.03
N THR A 166 -3.91 -6.05 6.83
CA THR A 166 -3.48 -4.71 6.43
C THR A 166 -2.12 -4.38 7.04
N VAL A 167 -1.22 -3.88 6.23
CA VAL A 167 0.04 -3.27 6.66
C VAL A 167 -0.10 -1.75 6.67
N VAL A 168 0.19 -1.12 7.79
CA VAL A 168 0.31 0.34 7.91
C VAL A 168 1.79 0.67 7.94
N LEU A 169 2.31 1.21 6.83
CA LEU A 169 3.68 1.70 6.76
C LEU A 169 3.76 3.09 7.35
N VAL A 170 4.38 3.20 8.52
CA VAL A 170 4.53 4.45 9.27
C VAL A 170 5.89 5.06 9.00
N HIS A 171 5.90 6.33 8.61
CA HIS A 171 7.08 7.15 8.43
C HIS A 171 6.84 8.56 9.00
N ASP A 172 7.86 9.39 9.13
CA ASP A 172 7.73 10.74 9.67
C ASP A 172 8.29 11.85 8.76
N THR A 173 9.02 11.45 7.71
CA THR A 173 9.56 12.35 6.68
C THR A 173 9.20 11.81 5.29
N THR A 174 9.98 12.15 4.26
CA THR A 174 9.87 11.53 2.93
C THR A 174 10.04 10.02 3.01
N LEU A 175 9.26 9.28 2.21
CA LEU A 175 9.41 7.82 2.09
C LEU A 175 10.84 7.47 1.63
N THR A 176 11.53 6.69 2.44
CA THR A 176 12.86 6.19 2.12
C THR A 176 12.82 5.13 1.02
N GLN A 177 13.97 4.75 0.48
CA GLN A 177 14.05 3.63 -0.47
C GLN A 177 13.55 2.32 0.14
N ALA A 178 13.80 2.09 1.43
CA ALA A 178 13.32 0.92 2.15
C ALA A 178 11.79 0.92 2.25
N ASP A 179 11.18 2.07 2.56
CA ASP A 179 9.74 2.24 2.63
C ASP A 179 9.07 1.98 1.27
N ILE A 180 9.63 2.56 0.18
CA ILE A 180 9.13 2.35 -1.18
C ILE A 180 9.24 0.87 -1.59
N ARG A 181 10.34 0.19 -1.24
CA ARG A 181 10.49 -1.24 -1.52
C ARG A 181 9.47 -2.09 -0.73
N LEU A 182 9.19 -1.72 0.52
CA LEU A 182 8.17 -2.42 1.31
C LEU A 182 6.76 -2.21 0.73
N LEU A 183 6.41 -0.98 0.30
CA LEU A 183 5.17 -0.71 -0.42
C LEU A 183 5.07 -1.56 -1.70
N LYS A 184 6.13 -1.60 -2.50
CA LYS A 184 6.20 -2.45 -3.69
C LYS A 184 6.01 -3.93 -3.35
N MET A 185 6.57 -4.40 -2.23
CA MET A 185 6.41 -5.79 -1.76
C MET A 185 4.95 -6.09 -1.42
N CYS A 186 4.27 -5.22 -0.68
CA CYS A 186 2.85 -5.37 -0.36
C CYS A 186 1.98 -5.38 -1.63
N ILE A 187 2.24 -4.48 -2.59
CA ILE A 187 1.53 -4.42 -3.87
C ILE A 187 1.72 -5.71 -4.68
N LEU A 188 2.96 -6.22 -4.73
CA LEU A 188 3.31 -7.47 -5.42
C LEU A 188 2.58 -8.68 -4.81
N SER A 189 2.42 -8.67 -3.48
CA SER A 189 1.71 -9.70 -2.72
C SER A 189 0.19 -9.49 -2.68
N SER A 190 -0.35 -8.49 -3.39
CA SER A 190 -1.77 -8.10 -3.36
C SER A 190 -2.29 -7.82 -1.95
N GLN A 191 -1.41 -7.38 -1.05
CA GLN A 191 -1.74 -7.07 0.34
C GLN A 191 -2.14 -5.60 0.47
N LYS A 192 -3.21 -5.33 1.25
CA LYS A 192 -3.61 -3.97 1.57
C LYS A 192 -2.49 -3.27 2.35
N CYS A 193 -2.01 -2.14 1.83
CA CYS A 193 -1.00 -1.32 2.48
C CYS A 193 -1.43 0.15 2.49
N LEU A 194 -1.29 0.80 3.64
CA LEU A 194 -1.55 2.23 3.84
C LEU A 194 -0.24 2.89 4.26
N ALA A 195 0.18 3.94 3.56
CA ALA A 195 1.29 4.77 4.01
C ALA A 195 0.76 5.87 4.93
N VAL A 196 1.46 6.13 6.03
CA VAL A 196 1.06 7.13 7.03
C VAL A 196 2.25 7.94 7.48
N ARG A 197 2.21 9.25 7.21
CA ARG A 197 3.19 10.23 7.67
C ARG A 197 2.76 10.78 9.02
N THR A 198 3.53 10.52 10.05
CA THR A 198 3.26 10.94 11.42
C THR A 198 3.98 12.25 11.80
N LYS A 199 3.78 12.72 13.04
CA LYS A 199 4.43 13.90 13.64
C LYS A 199 4.19 15.21 12.88
N SER A 200 3.09 15.31 12.13
CA SER A 200 2.74 16.52 11.37
C SER A 200 2.72 17.78 12.26
N ASP A 201 2.25 17.64 13.50
CA ASP A 201 2.22 18.72 14.49
C ASP A 201 3.61 19.28 14.82
N GLY A 202 4.61 18.41 14.95
CA GLY A 202 6.00 18.79 15.16
C GLY A 202 6.62 19.43 13.92
N HIS A 203 6.38 18.86 12.75
CA HIS A 203 6.88 19.41 11.49
C HIS A 203 6.33 20.80 11.20
N ILE A 204 5.02 21.04 11.38
CA ILE A 204 4.41 22.35 11.16
C ILE A 204 5.01 23.39 12.10
N ARG A 205 5.28 23.07 13.37
CA ARG A 205 5.94 23.99 14.31
C ARG A 205 7.40 24.27 13.92
N ASN A 206 8.12 23.25 13.44
CA ASN A 206 9.48 23.43 12.94
C ASN A 206 9.50 24.33 11.70
N TYR A 207 8.51 24.16 10.80
CA TYR A 207 8.37 25.02 9.60
C TYR A 207 8.09 26.48 9.95
N GLU A 208 7.31 26.76 10.98
CA GLU A 208 7.08 28.13 11.46
C GLU A 208 8.42 28.80 11.81
N TYR A 209 9.32 28.07 12.45
CA TYR A 209 10.62 28.58 12.86
C TYR A 209 11.64 28.59 11.71
N ASP A 210 11.80 27.46 11.00
CA ASP A 210 12.86 27.28 9.99
C ASP A 210 12.60 28.03 8.69
N LYS A 211 11.34 28.25 8.32
CA LYS A 211 10.94 28.99 7.11
C LYS A 211 10.58 30.43 7.40
N GLU A 212 10.82 30.94 8.62
CA GLU A 212 10.50 32.30 9.05
C GLU A 212 9.05 32.70 8.70
N CYS A 213 8.10 31.78 8.89
CA CYS A 213 6.69 32.01 8.61
C CYS A 213 6.10 33.02 9.59
N ASN A 214 5.14 33.81 9.12
CA ASN A 214 4.48 34.82 9.96
C ASN A 214 3.56 34.18 11.04
N ASN A 215 3.10 32.96 10.82
CA ASN A 215 2.23 32.23 11.73
C ASN A 215 2.17 30.74 11.38
N LEU A 216 1.61 29.95 12.29
CA LEU A 216 1.44 28.49 12.14
C LEU A 216 0.53 28.10 10.95
N GLU A 217 -0.42 28.94 10.55
CA GLU A 217 -1.27 28.63 9.40
C GLU A 217 -0.48 28.68 8.08
N GLU A 218 0.37 29.67 7.92
CA GLU A 218 1.29 29.76 6.79
C GLU A 218 2.27 28.58 6.78
N ALA A 219 2.85 28.26 7.94
CA ALA A 219 3.74 27.09 8.09
C ALA A 219 3.05 25.79 7.71
N ARG A 220 1.78 25.61 8.13
CA ARG A 220 0.95 24.46 7.77
C ARG A 220 0.74 24.36 6.26
N GLN A 221 0.42 25.46 5.60
CA GLN A 221 0.17 25.48 4.15
C GLN A 221 1.44 25.12 3.37
N ILE A 222 2.58 25.69 3.73
CA ILE A 222 3.87 25.36 3.11
C ILE A 222 4.21 23.89 3.32
N PHE A 223 4.13 23.40 4.56
CA PHE A 223 4.38 22.00 4.87
C PHE A 223 3.51 21.06 4.03
N LEU A 224 2.20 21.31 3.95
CA LEU A 224 1.29 20.47 3.19
C LEU A 224 1.53 20.52 1.68
N SER A 225 1.96 21.67 1.15
CA SER A 225 2.33 21.78 -0.25
C SER A 225 3.58 20.94 -0.58
N GLU A 226 4.64 21.06 0.22
CA GLU A 226 5.87 20.26 0.03
C GLU A 226 5.62 18.75 0.22
N VAL A 227 4.76 18.38 1.17
CA VAL A 227 4.36 16.99 1.37
C VAL A 227 3.61 16.42 0.16
N ARG A 228 2.70 17.18 -0.44
CA ARG A 228 1.97 16.74 -1.64
C ARG A 228 2.89 16.50 -2.82
N GLU A 229 3.82 17.43 -3.09
CA GLU A 229 4.83 17.25 -4.13
C GLU A 229 5.71 16.01 -3.91
N ASP A 230 6.04 15.73 -2.64
CA ASP A 230 6.83 14.58 -2.25
C ASP A 230 6.07 13.27 -2.48
N ILE A 231 4.77 13.24 -2.12
CA ILE A 231 3.88 12.10 -2.37
C ILE A 231 3.76 11.82 -3.87
N GLU A 232 3.57 12.85 -4.71
CA GLU A 232 3.49 12.72 -6.16
C GLU A 232 4.76 12.07 -6.73
N ARG A 233 5.95 12.55 -6.35
CA ARG A 233 7.24 11.96 -6.77
C ARG A 233 7.38 10.50 -6.33
N CYS A 234 6.94 10.16 -5.11
CA CYS A 234 6.97 8.79 -4.61
C CYS A 234 5.98 7.89 -5.38
N GLN A 235 4.79 8.41 -5.66
CA GLN A 235 3.76 7.71 -6.45
C GLN A 235 4.27 7.37 -7.85
N GLU A 236 4.91 8.29 -8.55
CA GLU A 236 5.51 8.05 -9.86
C GLU A 236 6.56 6.93 -9.82
N ARG A 237 7.43 6.94 -8.80
CA ARG A 237 8.46 5.91 -8.62
C ARG A 237 7.88 4.53 -8.34
N ILE A 238 6.77 4.45 -7.62
CA ILE A 238 6.08 3.20 -7.35
C ILE A 238 5.36 2.74 -8.62
N ALA A 239 4.60 3.62 -9.27
CA ALA A 239 3.83 3.33 -10.47
C ALA A 239 4.71 2.86 -11.64
N ALA A 240 5.94 3.37 -11.76
CA ALA A 240 6.91 2.96 -12.78
C ALA A 240 7.22 1.45 -12.77
N SER A 241 6.98 0.74 -11.65
CA SER A 241 7.16 -0.71 -11.56
C SER A 241 5.99 -1.50 -12.20
N TRP A 242 4.87 -0.86 -12.48
CA TRP A 242 3.66 -1.50 -13.06
C TRP A 242 3.07 -0.63 -14.17
N PRO A 243 3.76 -0.48 -15.32
CA PRO A 243 3.28 0.38 -16.40
C PRO A 243 1.99 -0.11 -17.06
N GLU A 244 1.63 -1.38 -16.85
CA GLU A 244 0.44 -2.02 -17.40
C GLU A 244 -0.84 -1.81 -16.58
N ARG A 245 -0.73 -1.28 -15.36
CA ARG A 245 -1.87 -1.06 -14.47
C ARG A 245 -1.70 0.22 -13.65
N GLU A 246 -2.82 0.82 -13.30
CA GLU A 246 -2.81 1.92 -12.35
C GLU A 246 -2.51 1.39 -10.94
N VAL A 247 -1.50 1.98 -10.31
CA VAL A 247 -1.12 1.71 -8.92
C VAL A 247 -1.20 3.03 -8.17
N GLN A 248 -2.09 3.12 -7.20
CA GLN A 248 -2.22 4.28 -6.33
C GLN A 248 -1.82 3.92 -4.91
N VAL A 249 -0.94 4.72 -4.33
CA VAL A 249 -0.57 4.67 -2.92
C VAL A 249 -0.92 6.01 -2.30
N ARG A 250 -1.83 6.01 -1.35
CA ARG A 250 -2.17 7.21 -0.59
C ARG A 250 -1.29 7.27 0.66
N ASP A 251 -0.64 8.41 0.87
CA ASP A 251 0.10 8.74 2.08
C ASP A 251 -0.76 9.67 2.93
N TYR A 252 -1.15 9.21 4.13
CA TYR A 252 -2.01 9.95 5.05
C TYR A 252 -1.16 10.76 6.01
N VAL A 253 -1.40 12.05 6.12
CA VAL A 253 -0.67 12.97 6.99
C VAL A 253 -1.43 13.16 8.30
N VAL A 254 -0.87 12.67 9.41
CA VAL A 254 -1.52 12.71 10.72
C VAL A 254 -0.52 13.07 11.83
N SER A 255 -1.02 13.41 13.01
CA SER A 255 -0.22 13.36 14.23
C SER A 255 -0.88 12.46 15.28
N SER A 256 -0.07 11.88 16.17
CA SER A 256 -0.62 11.08 17.27
C SER A 256 -1.48 11.91 18.23
N ARG A 257 -1.24 13.23 18.30
CA ARG A 257 -2.03 14.15 19.11
C ARG A 257 -3.40 14.43 18.51
N SER A 258 -3.45 14.78 17.21
CA SER A 258 -4.69 15.00 16.48
C SER A 258 -5.50 13.72 16.33
N MET A 259 -4.85 12.57 16.03
CA MET A 259 -5.51 11.27 15.98
C MET A 259 -6.16 10.89 17.30
N ARG A 260 -5.49 11.12 18.44
CA ARG A 260 -6.10 10.87 19.76
C ARG A 260 -7.29 11.81 20.03
N SER A 261 -7.21 13.07 19.62
CA SER A 261 -8.34 14.01 19.70
C SER A 261 -9.51 13.53 18.87
N PHE A 262 -9.25 13.07 17.65
CA PHE A 262 -10.24 12.48 16.75
C PHE A 262 -10.91 11.24 17.36
N MET A 263 -10.13 10.29 17.88
CA MET A 263 -10.68 9.06 18.51
C MET A 263 -11.51 9.35 19.78
N ARG A 264 -11.35 10.52 20.40
CA ARG A 264 -12.19 11.02 21.49
C ARG A 264 -13.45 11.74 21.00
N GLN A 265 -13.69 11.76 19.71
CA GLN A 265 -14.81 12.48 19.07
C GLN A 265 -14.81 13.99 19.39
N ASN A 266 -13.64 14.56 19.61
CA ASN A 266 -13.50 16.00 19.77
C ASN A 266 -13.58 16.69 18.40
N ALA A 267 -14.06 17.93 18.39
CA ALA A 267 -13.91 18.78 17.22
C ALA A 267 -12.43 18.98 16.88
N SER A 268 -12.12 19.25 15.60
CA SER A 268 -10.76 19.56 15.19
C SER A 268 -10.19 20.70 16.06
N PRO A 269 -8.97 20.52 16.60
CA PRO A 269 -8.33 21.58 17.38
C PRO A 269 -8.19 22.87 16.59
N LYS A 270 -8.29 24.03 17.28
CA LYS A 270 -8.13 25.35 16.65
C LYS A 270 -6.67 25.69 16.34
N ASP A 271 -5.71 25.04 17.01
CA ASP A 271 -4.28 25.21 16.75
C ASP A 271 -3.92 24.61 15.40
N PRO A 272 -3.44 25.40 14.43
CA PRO A 272 -3.15 24.92 13.07
C PRO A 272 -2.17 23.74 13.02
N ALA A 273 -1.25 23.62 13.95
CA ALA A 273 -0.31 22.52 14.02
C ALA A 273 -0.97 21.18 14.41
N THR A 274 -2.09 21.24 15.14
CA THR A 274 -2.81 20.04 15.61
C THR A 274 -4.20 19.89 15.02
N ALA A 275 -4.62 20.82 14.17
CA ALA A 275 -5.86 20.69 13.41
C ALA A 275 -5.82 19.46 12.49
N TYR A 276 -6.94 18.77 12.34
CA TYR A 276 -7.00 17.54 11.54
C TYR A 276 -6.58 17.80 10.09
N ILE A 277 -5.82 16.85 9.54
CA ILE A 277 -5.38 16.81 8.13
C ILE A 277 -6.08 15.62 7.47
N ASP A 278 -5.56 14.42 7.68
CA ASP A 278 -6.08 13.18 7.07
C ASP A 278 -6.59 12.18 8.12
N GLU A 279 -6.83 12.60 9.39
CA GLU A 279 -7.23 11.72 10.48
C GLU A 279 -8.53 10.96 10.17
N LEU A 280 -9.54 11.65 9.62
CA LEU A 280 -10.81 11.06 9.20
C LEU A 280 -10.61 10.03 8.09
N ASP A 281 -9.90 10.41 7.05
CA ASP A 281 -9.65 9.57 5.88
C ASP A 281 -8.81 8.34 6.23
N PHE A 282 -7.81 8.51 7.10
CA PHE A 282 -7.00 7.42 7.59
C PHE A 282 -7.81 6.45 8.46
N ALA A 283 -8.62 6.95 9.38
CA ALA A 283 -9.51 6.13 10.19
C ALA A 283 -10.49 5.34 9.31
N PHE A 284 -11.11 5.99 8.31
CA PHE A 284 -11.99 5.33 7.33
C PHE A 284 -11.25 4.26 6.51
N ALA A 285 -10.01 4.53 6.10
CA ALA A 285 -9.19 3.58 5.36
C ALA A 285 -8.78 2.36 6.20
N LEU A 286 -8.57 2.54 7.51
CA LEU A 286 -8.37 1.43 8.44
C LEU A 286 -9.64 0.58 8.53
N SER A 287 -10.74 1.20 8.93
CA SER A 287 -12.08 0.60 8.94
C SER A 287 -13.16 1.68 8.92
N PRO A 288 -14.19 1.54 8.06
CA PRO A 288 -15.34 2.45 8.09
C PRO A 288 -16.04 2.52 9.46
N THR A 289 -15.97 1.48 10.28
CA THR A 289 -16.59 1.42 11.61
C THR A 289 -15.99 2.41 12.59
N LEU A 290 -14.72 2.84 12.39
CA LEU A 290 -14.07 3.86 13.20
C LEU A 290 -14.69 5.26 13.04
N VAL A 291 -15.44 5.49 11.97
CA VAL A 291 -15.99 6.80 11.58
C VAL A 291 -17.50 6.91 11.87
N VAL A 292 -18.22 5.78 11.85
CA VAL A 292 -19.70 5.75 11.99
C VAL A 292 -20.22 6.36 13.29
N ASN A 293 -19.40 6.50 14.31
CA ASN A 293 -19.81 7.09 15.61
C ASN A 293 -19.61 8.61 15.69
N VAL A 294 -19.24 9.29 14.62
CA VAL A 294 -18.96 10.75 14.62
C VAL A 294 -20.24 11.57 14.38
N ASP A 295 -21.33 10.93 13.89
CA ASP A 295 -22.59 11.60 13.50
C ASP A 295 -23.76 11.42 14.50
N ASN A 296 -23.53 10.94 15.73
CA ASN A 296 -24.56 10.81 16.76
C ASN A 296 -24.34 11.68 17.97
#